data_ce428b7954f523415fa23a656aa21c8c
#
_entry.id   ce428b7954f523415fa23a656aa21c8c
#
_cell.length_a   1.000
_cell.length_b   1.000
_cell.length_c   1.000
_cell.angle_alpha   90.00
_cell.angle_beta   90.00
_cell.angle_gamma   90.00
#
_symmetry.space_group_name_H-M   'P 1'
#
loop_
_entity.id
_entity.type
_entity.pdbx_description
1 polymer ?
#
loop_
_entity_poly.entity_id
_entity_poly.type
_entity_poly.pdbx_seq_one_letter_code
_entity_poly.pdbx_strand_id
1 'polypeptide(L)'
;MIRDLKKNEHLLHPYQKKNPDNKYNIRMFMEISRQYAVYIKYYMNTCMKTDIMVKPRKGFSDEVRNLSMNEILKNYEYFEGLSTQIFDLFQHTNFCKQTRLFSNVIFMLLKDLMEIYRIYYTHITEILERFPSLNKSEAQKAFVMYQNFVNLTEAIKSKANKLIYIFNFPITLPDFYNPERGLIDTLRVVVSQAGEGVSRSAE
;
A
#
# COMPACT_ATOMS: atom_id res chain seq x y z
N MET A 1 -9.55 -22.31 -10.36
CA MET A 1 -9.12 -21.18 -11.18
C MET A 1 -7.87 -21.46 -12.04
N ILE A 2 -6.71 -21.91 -11.51
CA ILE A 2 -5.52 -22.25 -12.35
C ILE A 2 -5.75 -23.50 -13.20
N ARG A 3 -6.47 -24.52 -12.72
CA ARG A 3 -6.86 -25.71 -13.51
C ARG A 3 -7.84 -25.39 -14.63
N ASP A 4 -8.70 -24.40 -14.44
CA ASP A 4 -9.70 -24.01 -15.44
C ASP A 4 -9.09 -23.15 -16.56
N LEU A 5 -8.01 -22.39 -16.29
CA LEU A 5 -7.26 -21.69 -17.34
C LEU A 5 -6.56 -22.66 -18.30
N LYS A 6 -6.05 -23.81 -17.83
CA LYS A 6 -5.49 -24.85 -18.71
C LYS A 6 -6.56 -25.57 -19.57
N LYS A 7 -7.77 -25.73 -19.05
CA LYS A 7 -8.89 -26.32 -19.80
C LYS A 7 -9.44 -25.41 -20.91
N ASN A 8 -9.26 -24.11 -20.78
CA ASN A 8 -9.76 -23.08 -21.69
C ASN A 8 -8.69 -22.54 -22.65
N GLU A 9 -7.54 -23.17 -22.73
CA GLU A 9 -6.45 -22.78 -23.66
C GLU A 9 -6.96 -22.69 -25.12
N HIS A 10 -7.95 -23.50 -25.50
CA HIS A 10 -8.58 -23.46 -26.82
C HIS A 10 -9.42 -22.21 -27.09
N LEU A 11 -9.90 -21.50 -26.07
CA LEU A 11 -10.63 -20.25 -26.24
C LEU A 11 -9.70 -19.06 -26.54
N LEU A 12 -8.39 -19.24 -26.32
CA LEU A 12 -7.35 -18.27 -26.68
C LEU A 12 -6.85 -18.44 -28.11
N HIS A 13 -7.30 -19.50 -28.82
CA HIS A 13 -6.85 -19.90 -30.17
C HIS A 13 -7.27 -19.03 -31.36
N PRO A 14 -8.31 -18.14 -31.33
CA PRO A 14 -8.65 -17.33 -32.50
C PRO A 14 -7.58 -16.34 -32.91
N TYR A 15 -6.58 -16.07 -32.05
CA TYR A 15 -5.52 -15.07 -32.27
C TYR A 15 -4.14 -15.67 -32.56
N GLN A 16 -4.04 -17.00 -32.78
CA GLN A 16 -2.75 -17.62 -33.15
C GLN A 16 -2.42 -17.46 -34.65
N LYS A 17 -2.31 -16.22 -35.12
CA LYS A 17 -1.39 -15.97 -36.25
C LYS A 17 0.03 -16.05 -35.71
N LYS A 18 0.90 -16.83 -36.39
CA LYS A 18 2.33 -17.07 -36.06
C LYS A 18 3.15 -15.77 -35.94
N ASN A 19 2.94 -15.01 -34.89
CA ASN A 19 3.70 -13.80 -34.61
C ASN A 19 4.56 -14.07 -33.36
N PRO A 20 5.89 -13.91 -33.37
CA PRO A 20 6.76 -14.09 -32.20
C PRO A 20 6.31 -13.25 -31.01
N ASP A 21 5.63 -12.12 -31.25
CA ASP A 21 5.03 -11.28 -30.23
C ASP A 21 3.94 -11.98 -29.41
N ASN A 22 3.28 -13.01 -29.98
CA ASN A 22 2.19 -13.73 -29.31
C ASN A 22 2.71 -14.54 -28.10
N LYS A 23 3.88 -15.15 -28.21
CA LYS A 23 4.48 -15.92 -27.09
C LYS A 23 4.88 -15.02 -25.94
N TYR A 24 5.40 -13.84 -26.23
CA TYR A 24 5.71 -12.81 -25.23
C TYR A 24 4.45 -12.32 -24.54
N ASN A 25 3.41 -12.00 -25.30
CA ASN A 25 2.13 -11.52 -24.77
C ASN A 25 1.46 -12.55 -23.86
N ILE A 26 1.49 -13.84 -24.22
CA ILE A 26 0.95 -14.92 -23.38
C ILE A 26 1.73 -15.03 -22.06
N ARG A 27 3.06 -14.95 -22.08
CA ARG A 27 3.88 -15.00 -20.87
C ARG A 27 3.57 -13.82 -19.95
N MET A 28 3.48 -12.62 -20.49
CA MET A 28 3.15 -11.41 -19.73
C MET A 28 1.73 -11.51 -19.14
N PHE A 29 0.77 -12.01 -19.91
CA PHE A 29 -0.59 -12.26 -19.42
C PHE A 29 -0.59 -13.21 -18.21
N MET A 30 0.12 -14.33 -18.32
CA MET A 30 0.23 -15.32 -17.24
C MET A 30 0.93 -14.73 -16.01
N GLU A 31 2.00 -13.96 -16.21
CA GLU A 31 2.76 -13.34 -15.11
C GLU A 31 1.92 -12.31 -14.35
N ILE A 32 1.24 -11.39 -15.04
CA ILE A 32 0.37 -10.41 -14.42
C ILE A 32 -0.80 -11.08 -13.69
N SER A 33 -1.40 -12.10 -14.31
CA SER A 33 -2.49 -12.86 -13.68
C SER A 33 -2.03 -13.58 -12.41
N ARG A 34 -0.81 -14.14 -12.41
CA ARG A 34 -0.20 -14.77 -11.24
C ARG A 34 0.05 -13.76 -10.13
N GLN A 35 0.64 -12.62 -10.46
CA GLN A 35 0.91 -11.54 -9.49
C GLN A 35 -0.39 -10.97 -8.93
N TYR A 36 -1.42 -10.79 -9.75
CA TYR A 36 -2.73 -10.36 -9.28
C TYR A 36 -3.38 -11.38 -8.33
N ALA A 37 -3.23 -12.67 -8.60
CA ALA A 37 -3.69 -13.72 -7.68
C ALA A 37 -2.93 -13.69 -6.33
N VAL A 38 -1.62 -13.39 -6.34
CA VAL A 38 -0.83 -13.18 -5.12
C VAL A 38 -1.32 -11.96 -4.36
N TYR A 39 -1.57 -10.84 -5.05
CA TYR A 39 -2.15 -9.64 -4.45
C TYR A 39 -3.50 -9.95 -3.76
N ILE A 40 -4.43 -10.61 -4.44
CA ILE A 40 -5.74 -10.98 -3.86
C ILE A 40 -5.58 -11.85 -2.61
N LYS A 41 -4.67 -12.84 -2.64
CA LYS A 41 -4.37 -13.66 -1.46
C LYS A 41 -3.82 -12.82 -0.31
N TYR A 42 -2.92 -11.89 -0.61
CA TYR A 42 -2.34 -11.00 0.39
C TYR A 42 -3.41 -10.05 0.96
N TYR A 43 -4.25 -9.48 0.10
CA TYR A 43 -5.39 -8.64 0.48
C TYR A 43 -6.33 -9.35 1.47
N MET A 44 -6.77 -10.57 1.13
CA MET A 44 -7.63 -11.36 2.01
C MET A 44 -6.97 -11.65 3.36
N ASN A 45 -5.68 -12.02 3.34
CA ASN A 45 -4.92 -12.27 4.56
C ASN A 45 -4.79 -11.01 5.43
N THR A 46 -4.53 -9.86 4.83
CA THR A 46 -4.46 -8.56 5.52
C THR A 46 -5.79 -8.24 6.18
N CYS A 47 -6.92 -8.33 5.46
CA CYS A 47 -8.24 -8.09 6.02
C CYS A 47 -8.55 -9.02 7.21
N MET A 48 -8.20 -10.31 7.12
CA MET A 48 -8.42 -11.27 8.20
C MET A 48 -7.54 -11.01 9.43
N LYS A 49 -6.32 -10.49 9.24
CA LYS A 49 -5.36 -10.26 10.32
C LYS A 49 -5.55 -8.94 11.04
N THR A 50 -6.04 -7.93 10.33
CA THR A 50 -6.22 -6.59 10.87
C THR A 50 -7.67 -6.30 11.25
N ASP A 51 -8.61 -7.14 10.83
CA ASP A 51 -10.07 -6.86 10.85
C ASP A 51 -10.45 -5.54 10.15
N ILE A 52 -9.55 -5.04 9.31
CA ILE A 52 -9.73 -3.80 8.55
C ILE A 52 -9.93 -4.15 7.08
N MET A 53 -11.06 -3.73 6.53
CA MET A 53 -11.27 -3.80 5.09
C MET A 53 -10.56 -2.61 4.41
N VAL A 54 -10.01 -2.82 3.21
CA VAL A 54 -9.36 -1.76 2.42
C VAL A 54 -10.31 -0.60 2.08
N LYS A 55 -11.61 -0.79 2.24
CA LYS A 55 -12.59 0.31 2.22
C LYS A 55 -13.03 0.63 3.64
N PRO A 56 -12.40 1.61 4.29
CA PRO A 56 -12.72 1.96 5.66
C PRO A 56 -14.20 2.35 5.81
N ARG A 57 -14.83 1.86 6.87
CA ARG A 57 -16.20 2.20 7.21
C ARG A 57 -16.27 3.62 7.79
N LYS A 58 -17.48 4.17 7.83
CA LYS A 58 -17.73 5.38 8.62
C LYS A 58 -17.39 5.09 10.09
N GLY A 59 -16.61 5.98 10.72
CA GLY A 59 -16.14 5.76 12.09
C GLY A 59 -14.77 5.04 12.21
N PHE A 60 -14.11 4.75 11.10
CA PHE A 60 -12.81 4.07 11.09
C PHE A 60 -11.74 4.79 11.96
N SER A 61 -11.73 6.12 11.98
CA SER A 61 -10.81 6.87 12.85
C SER A 61 -11.04 6.59 14.33
N ASP A 62 -12.29 6.42 14.76
CA ASP A 62 -12.63 6.09 16.15
C ASP A 62 -12.24 4.64 16.48
N GLU A 63 -12.38 3.73 15.50
CA GLU A 63 -11.89 2.35 15.64
C GLU A 63 -10.38 2.32 15.87
N VAL A 64 -9.59 3.08 15.08
CA VAL A 64 -8.13 3.16 15.24
C VAL A 64 -7.73 3.78 16.58
N ARG A 65 -8.45 4.78 17.08
CA ARG A 65 -8.22 5.37 18.41
C ARG A 65 -8.36 4.38 19.56
N ASN A 66 -9.15 3.34 19.39
CA ASN A 66 -9.34 2.31 20.41
C ASN A 66 -8.28 1.20 20.36
N LEU A 67 -7.43 1.17 19.33
CA LEU A 67 -6.35 0.19 19.22
C LEU A 67 -5.18 0.53 20.15
N SER A 68 -4.51 -0.51 20.65
CA SER A 68 -3.22 -0.34 21.31
C SER A 68 -2.15 0.08 20.30
N MET A 69 -1.06 0.69 20.76
CA MET A 69 0.05 1.08 19.90
C MET A 69 0.63 -0.12 19.13
N ASN A 70 0.75 -1.27 19.77
CA ASN A 70 1.25 -2.49 19.11
C ASN A 70 0.33 -2.98 17.98
N GLU A 71 -0.98 -2.84 18.14
CA GLU A 71 -1.93 -3.19 17.06
C GLU A 71 -1.83 -2.21 15.90
N ILE A 72 -1.72 -0.90 16.19
CA ILE A 72 -1.51 0.14 15.15
C ILE A 72 -0.24 -0.16 14.35
N LEU A 73 0.89 -0.42 15.04
CA LEU A 73 2.16 -0.72 14.41
C LEU A 73 2.07 -1.98 13.53
N LYS A 74 1.45 -3.03 14.05
CA LYS A 74 1.26 -4.29 13.33
C LYS A 74 0.35 -4.15 12.11
N ASN A 75 -0.74 -3.42 12.24
CA ASN A 75 -1.64 -3.15 11.13
C ASN A 75 -0.93 -2.39 10.00
N TYR A 76 -0.10 -1.40 10.37
CA TYR A 76 0.69 -0.65 9.41
C TYR A 76 1.58 -1.58 8.55
N GLU A 77 2.29 -2.52 9.16
CA GLU A 77 3.15 -3.49 8.45
C GLU A 77 2.36 -4.34 7.43
N TYR A 78 1.15 -4.78 7.78
CA TYR A 78 0.32 -5.54 6.85
C TYR A 78 -0.09 -4.73 5.61
N PHE A 79 -0.46 -3.46 5.80
CA PHE A 79 -0.82 -2.60 4.69
C PHE A 79 0.40 -2.19 3.85
N GLU A 80 1.59 -2.05 4.45
CA GLU A 80 2.84 -1.81 3.73
C GLU A 80 3.14 -2.96 2.76
N GLY A 81 3.03 -4.21 3.22
CA GLY A 81 3.14 -5.38 2.36
C GLY A 81 2.12 -5.40 1.22
N LEU A 82 0.87 -5.00 1.50
CA LEU A 82 -0.17 -4.91 0.47
C LEU A 82 0.13 -3.85 -0.58
N SER A 83 0.62 -2.68 -0.18
CA SER A 83 1.05 -1.62 -1.10
C SER A 83 2.19 -2.07 -2.01
N THR A 84 3.15 -2.82 -1.47
CA THR A 84 4.27 -3.38 -2.23
C THR A 84 3.77 -4.28 -3.37
N GLN A 85 2.80 -5.16 -3.09
CA GLN A 85 2.20 -6.01 -4.13
C GLN A 85 1.51 -5.21 -5.24
N ILE A 86 0.89 -4.07 -4.89
CA ILE A 86 0.29 -3.17 -5.89
C ILE A 86 1.37 -2.50 -6.74
N PHE A 87 2.46 -2.01 -6.12
CA PHE A 87 3.57 -1.39 -6.84
C PHE A 87 4.26 -2.36 -7.80
N ASP A 88 4.40 -3.63 -7.44
CA ASP A 88 4.97 -4.67 -8.31
C ASP A 88 4.10 -4.85 -9.57
N LEU A 89 2.78 -4.89 -9.42
CA LEU A 89 1.85 -4.97 -10.55
C LEU A 89 1.93 -3.73 -11.46
N PHE A 90 2.18 -2.56 -10.88
CA PHE A 90 2.33 -1.32 -11.67
C PHE A 90 3.61 -1.28 -12.53
N GLN A 91 4.55 -2.18 -12.35
CA GLN A 91 5.72 -2.29 -13.25
C GLN A 91 5.31 -2.75 -14.66
N HIS A 92 4.19 -3.46 -14.80
CA HIS A 92 3.69 -3.97 -16.07
C HIS A 92 2.76 -2.98 -16.83
N THR A 93 2.76 -1.71 -16.46
CA THR A 93 1.88 -0.66 -17.01
C THR A 93 1.86 -0.60 -18.54
N ASN A 94 3.02 -0.71 -19.20
CA ASN A 94 3.11 -0.63 -20.66
C ASN A 94 2.36 -1.78 -21.34
N PHE A 95 2.41 -2.98 -20.79
CA PHE A 95 1.65 -4.13 -21.29
C PHE A 95 0.16 -3.97 -20.96
N CYS A 96 -0.16 -3.55 -19.74
CA CYS A 96 -1.54 -3.38 -19.28
C CYS A 96 -2.33 -2.37 -20.13
N LYS A 97 -1.67 -1.35 -20.67
CA LYS A 97 -2.30 -0.36 -21.57
C LYS A 97 -2.83 -0.99 -22.87
N GLN A 98 -2.27 -2.12 -23.33
CA GLN A 98 -2.64 -2.74 -24.58
C GLN A 98 -3.95 -3.53 -24.51
N THR A 99 -4.45 -3.84 -23.31
CA THR A 99 -5.67 -4.62 -23.12
C THR A 99 -6.63 -3.95 -22.14
N ARG A 100 -7.90 -3.87 -22.52
CA ARG A 100 -8.95 -3.30 -21.67
C ARG A 100 -9.07 -4.03 -20.31
N LEU A 101 -8.86 -5.34 -20.32
CA LEU A 101 -8.93 -6.15 -19.09
C LEU A 101 -7.89 -5.68 -18.09
N PHE A 102 -6.63 -5.57 -18.48
CA PHE A 102 -5.57 -5.16 -17.58
C PHE A 102 -5.61 -3.66 -17.23
N SER A 103 -6.08 -2.81 -18.14
CA SER A 103 -6.37 -1.42 -17.81
C SER A 103 -7.37 -1.32 -16.66
N ASN A 104 -8.43 -2.15 -16.66
CA ASN A 104 -9.39 -2.20 -15.55
C ASN A 104 -8.76 -2.73 -14.25
N VAL A 105 -7.87 -3.72 -14.33
CA VAL A 105 -7.13 -4.20 -13.16
C VAL A 105 -6.27 -3.09 -12.55
N ILE A 106 -5.51 -2.35 -13.37
CA ILE A 106 -4.71 -1.20 -12.91
C ILE A 106 -5.60 -0.13 -12.27
N PHE A 107 -6.77 0.14 -12.86
CA PHE A 107 -7.74 1.08 -12.31
C PHE A 107 -8.24 0.66 -10.92
N MET A 108 -8.58 -0.62 -10.73
CA MET A 108 -9.02 -1.15 -9.44
C MET A 108 -7.89 -1.08 -8.41
N LEU A 109 -6.68 -1.51 -8.78
CA LEU A 109 -5.51 -1.44 -7.91
C LEU A 109 -5.16 -0.01 -7.50
N LEU A 110 -5.31 0.96 -8.41
CA LEU A 110 -5.10 2.37 -8.07
C LEU A 110 -6.13 2.86 -7.06
N LYS A 111 -7.39 2.45 -7.18
CA LYS A 111 -8.41 2.76 -6.16
C LYS A 111 -8.10 2.13 -4.80
N ASP A 112 -7.71 0.87 -4.80
CA ASP A 112 -7.32 0.17 -3.57
C ASP A 112 -6.12 0.86 -2.92
N LEU A 113 -5.13 1.31 -3.71
CA LEU A 113 -3.97 2.05 -3.21
C LEU A 113 -4.37 3.40 -2.57
N MET A 114 -5.38 4.09 -3.10
CA MET A 114 -5.89 5.32 -2.49
C MET A 114 -6.60 5.05 -1.15
N GLU A 115 -7.34 3.96 -1.05
CA GLU A 115 -7.97 3.58 0.22
C GLU A 115 -6.91 3.12 1.25
N ILE A 116 -5.89 2.38 0.83
CA ILE A 116 -4.74 2.01 1.68
C ILE A 116 -4.01 3.28 2.18
N TYR A 117 -3.83 4.27 1.31
CA TYR A 117 -3.25 5.55 1.71
C TYR A 117 -4.06 6.22 2.84
N ARG A 118 -5.39 6.22 2.76
CA ARG A 118 -6.26 6.75 3.82
C ARG A 118 -6.10 5.99 5.13
N ILE A 119 -5.97 4.68 5.06
CA ILE A 119 -5.70 3.84 6.23
C ILE A 119 -4.35 4.23 6.85
N TYR A 120 -3.30 4.38 6.06
CA TYR A 120 -2.00 4.85 6.55
C TYR A 120 -2.09 6.21 7.22
N TYR A 121 -2.75 7.15 6.56
CA TYR A 121 -2.89 8.50 7.08
C TYR A 121 -3.56 8.49 8.45
N THR A 122 -4.63 7.70 8.62
CA THR A 122 -5.33 7.57 9.91
C THR A 122 -4.43 6.97 11.00
N HIS A 123 -3.67 5.91 10.67
CA HIS A 123 -2.75 5.28 11.62
C HIS A 123 -1.62 6.23 12.02
N ILE A 124 -1.02 6.94 11.06
CA ILE A 124 0.07 7.90 11.32
C ILE A 124 -0.42 9.08 12.14
N THR A 125 -1.62 9.60 11.89
CA THR A 125 -2.21 10.66 12.71
C THR A 125 -2.32 10.22 14.16
N GLU A 126 -2.85 9.02 14.41
CA GLU A 126 -2.97 8.46 15.75
C GLU A 126 -1.61 8.20 16.42
N ILE A 127 -0.62 7.74 15.67
CA ILE A 127 0.75 7.57 16.15
C ILE A 127 1.34 8.93 16.59
N LEU A 128 1.16 9.96 15.78
CA LEU A 128 1.69 11.31 16.09
C LEU A 128 0.99 11.94 17.30
N GLU A 129 -0.32 11.75 17.44
CA GLU A 129 -1.06 12.23 18.62
C GLU A 129 -0.56 11.59 19.92
N ARG A 130 -0.21 10.28 19.88
CA ARG A 130 0.30 9.54 21.05
C ARG A 130 1.82 9.64 21.23
N PHE A 131 2.54 10.18 20.27
CA PHE A 131 4.01 10.16 20.25
C PHE A 131 4.66 10.64 21.55
N PRO A 132 4.18 11.73 22.21
CA PRO A 132 4.76 12.22 23.47
C PRO A 132 4.65 11.24 24.66
N SER A 133 3.72 10.28 24.59
CA SER A 133 3.48 9.30 25.65
C SER A 133 4.14 7.94 25.41
N LEU A 134 4.82 7.76 24.27
CA LEU A 134 5.44 6.50 23.89
C LEU A 134 6.71 6.23 24.69
N ASN A 135 6.95 4.97 25.04
CA ASN A 135 8.25 4.56 25.54
C ASN A 135 9.30 4.59 24.40
N LYS A 136 10.58 4.54 24.77
CA LYS A 136 11.69 4.63 23.81
C LYS A 136 11.59 3.67 22.63
N SER A 137 11.25 2.40 22.88
CA SER A 137 11.16 1.39 21.83
C SER A 137 9.99 1.67 20.88
N GLU A 138 8.85 2.06 21.42
CA GLU A 138 7.68 2.45 20.62
C GLU A 138 7.94 3.72 19.83
N ALA A 139 8.55 4.74 20.45
CA ALA A 139 8.89 5.99 19.77
C ALA A 139 9.87 5.79 18.61
N GLN A 140 10.85 4.89 18.75
CA GLN A 140 11.76 4.52 17.66
C GLN A 140 11.01 3.88 16.49
N LYS A 141 10.13 2.91 16.76
CA LYS A 141 9.31 2.27 15.72
C LYS A 141 8.37 3.27 15.05
N ALA A 142 7.67 4.07 15.84
CA ALA A 142 6.78 5.12 15.37
C ALA A 142 7.48 6.13 14.45
N PHE A 143 8.71 6.53 14.81
CA PHE A 143 9.53 7.42 14.00
C PHE A 143 9.90 6.81 12.65
N VAL A 144 10.35 5.55 12.62
CA VAL A 144 10.65 4.84 11.37
C VAL A 144 9.40 4.72 10.50
N MET A 145 8.24 4.39 11.10
CA MET A 145 6.98 4.32 10.36
C MET A 145 6.55 5.66 9.78
N TYR A 146 6.74 6.75 10.52
CA TYR A 146 6.46 8.08 10.01
C TYR A 146 7.35 8.43 8.80
N GLN A 147 8.65 8.11 8.87
CA GLN A 147 9.56 8.31 7.73
C GLN A 147 9.14 7.48 6.51
N ASN A 148 8.79 6.21 6.72
CA ASN A 148 8.29 5.34 5.66
C ASN A 148 6.99 5.87 5.05
N PHE A 149 6.08 6.39 5.87
CA PHE A 149 4.84 7.00 5.41
C PHE A 149 5.08 8.21 4.50
N VAL A 150 6.01 9.10 4.88
CA VAL A 150 6.35 10.27 4.05
C VAL A 150 6.89 9.83 2.69
N ASN A 151 7.84 8.88 2.67
CA ASN A 151 8.42 8.35 1.44
C ASN A 151 7.35 7.63 0.58
N LEU A 152 6.50 6.83 1.22
CA LEU A 152 5.41 6.11 0.55
C LEU A 152 4.38 7.07 -0.05
N THR A 153 4.05 8.16 0.65
CA THR A 153 3.14 9.19 0.16
C THR A 153 3.63 9.80 -1.15
N GLU A 154 4.90 10.17 -1.23
CA GLU A 154 5.50 10.71 -2.46
C GLU A 154 5.53 9.66 -3.59
N ALA A 155 5.85 8.41 -3.26
CA ALA A 155 5.83 7.31 -4.23
C ALA A 155 4.41 7.06 -4.78
N ILE A 156 3.39 7.04 -3.91
CA ILE A 156 1.98 6.89 -4.30
C ILE A 156 1.55 8.04 -5.19
N LYS A 157 1.80 9.29 -4.77
CA LYS A 157 1.44 10.50 -5.52
C LYS A 157 2.06 10.51 -6.92
N SER A 158 3.36 10.25 -7.01
CA SER A 158 4.08 10.19 -8.29
C SER A 158 3.51 9.10 -9.20
N LYS A 159 3.32 7.89 -8.67
CA LYS A 159 2.82 6.75 -9.45
C LYS A 159 1.37 6.93 -9.89
N ALA A 160 0.52 7.44 -8.99
CA ALA A 160 -0.89 7.70 -9.29
C ALA A 160 -1.04 8.73 -10.41
N ASN A 161 -0.34 9.87 -10.34
CA ASN A 161 -0.35 10.88 -11.41
C ASN A 161 0.07 10.29 -12.75
N LYS A 162 1.16 9.49 -12.76
CA LYS A 162 1.63 8.82 -13.97
C LYS A 162 0.58 7.87 -14.56
N LEU A 163 -0.06 7.05 -13.72
CA LEU A 163 -1.08 6.09 -14.17
C LEU A 163 -2.34 6.79 -14.68
N ILE A 164 -2.81 7.83 -14.00
CA ILE A 164 -3.95 8.63 -14.44
C ILE A 164 -3.67 9.23 -15.82
N TYR A 165 -2.48 9.81 -16.01
CA TYR A 165 -2.07 10.36 -17.31
C TYR A 165 -2.00 9.30 -18.42
N ILE A 166 -1.34 8.15 -18.15
CA ILE A 166 -1.13 7.09 -19.17
C ILE A 166 -2.46 6.46 -19.62
N PHE A 167 -3.39 6.22 -18.68
CA PHE A 167 -4.64 5.50 -18.93
C PHE A 167 -5.85 6.43 -19.08
N ASN A 168 -5.68 7.74 -18.86
CA ASN A 168 -6.78 8.70 -18.81
C ASN A 168 -7.91 8.27 -17.84
N PHE A 169 -7.52 7.85 -16.63
CA PHE A 169 -8.49 7.41 -15.65
C PHE A 169 -9.28 8.57 -15.03
N PRO A 170 -10.61 8.45 -14.90
CA PRO A 170 -11.46 9.45 -14.27
C PRO A 170 -11.36 9.34 -12.73
N ILE A 171 -10.17 9.57 -12.16
CA ILE A 171 -9.90 9.53 -10.72
C ILE A 171 -9.43 10.89 -10.25
N THR A 172 -10.09 11.42 -9.24
CA THR A 172 -9.59 12.57 -8.47
C THR A 172 -8.73 12.03 -7.33
N LEU A 173 -7.49 12.50 -7.25
CA LEU A 173 -6.59 12.13 -6.16
C LEU A 173 -7.01 12.83 -4.87
N PRO A 174 -6.79 12.20 -3.70
CA PRO A 174 -6.96 12.86 -2.42
C PRO A 174 -5.92 13.97 -2.23
N ASP A 175 -6.17 14.87 -1.30
CA ASP A 175 -5.14 15.76 -0.78
C ASP A 175 -4.12 14.92 -0.02
N PHE A 176 -2.91 14.82 -0.57
CA PHE A 176 -1.84 14.06 0.05
C PHE A 176 -1.24 14.87 1.21
N TYR A 177 -0.89 14.15 2.27
CA TYR A 177 -0.17 14.71 3.39
C TYR A 177 1.11 15.39 2.94
N ASN A 178 1.30 16.62 3.42
CA ASN A 178 2.52 17.37 3.21
C ASN A 178 3.18 17.55 4.59
N PRO A 179 4.30 16.89 4.86
CA PRO A 179 4.94 16.94 6.17
C PRO A 179 5.40 18.38 6.48
N GLU A 180 5.13 18.83 7.71
CA GLU A 180 5.65 20.10 8.19
C GLU A 180 7.17 20.11 8.20
N ARG A 181 7.74 21.22 7.76
CA ARG A 181 9.20 21.40 7.77
C ARG A 181 9.73 21.27 9.21
N GLY A 182 10.71 20.39 9.38
CA GLY A 182 11.34 20.18 10.68
C GLY A 182 10.66 19.16 11.59
N LEU A 183 9.45 18.65 11.27
CA LEU A 183 8.80 17.63 12.10
C LEU A 183 9.65 16.38 12.26
N ILE A 184 10.28 15.89 11.17
CA ILE A 184 11.19 14.73 11.22
C ILE A 184 12.35 14.99 12.20
N ASP A 185 12.95 16.18 12.18
CA ASP A 185 14.05 16.52 13.06
C ASP A 185 13.58 16.65 14.52
N THR A 186 12.41 17.23 14.74
CA THR A 186 11.78 17.29 16.06
C THR A 186 11.53 15.91 16.63
N LEU A 187 10.92 15.02 15.87
CA LEU A 187 10.66 13.63 16.30
C LEU A 187 11.97 12.86 16.58
N ARG A 188 13.02 13.09 15.78
CA ARG A 188 14.35 12.50 16.00
C ARG A 188 14.94 12.93 17.33
N VAL A 189 14.83 14.22 17.68
CA VAL A 189 15.29 14.74 18.96
C VAL A 189 14.53 14.11 20.13
N VAL A 190 13.21 14.02 20.02
CA VAL A 190 12.37 13.40 21.07
C VAL A 190 12.75 11.92 21.28
N VAL A 191 12.98 11.17 20.21
CA VAL A 191 13.43 9.75 20.29
C VAL A 191 14.79 9.64 20.98
N SER A 192 15.72 10.56 20.72
CA SER A 192 17.04 10.54 21.36
C SER A 192 16.95 10.86 22.86
N GLN A 193 16.12 11.83 23.24
CA GLN A 193 15.93 12.25 24.63
C GLN A 193 15.14 11.26 25.49
N ALA A 194 14.20 10.50 24.91
CA ALA A 194 13.46 9.44 25.60
C ALA A 194 14.37 8.33 26.17
N GLY A 195 15.67 8.36 25.87
CA GLY A 195 16.69 7.45 26.40
C GLY A 195 17.42 7.93 27.64
N GLU A 196 17.42 9.23 27.91
CA GLU A 196 18.23 9.80 28.99
C GLU A 196 17.47 9.98 30.32
N GLY A 197 16.14 9.92 30.27
CA GLY A 197 15.27 10.16 31.44
C GLY A 197 15.25 9.02 32.48
N VAL A 198 15.69 7.81 32.15
CA VAL A 198 15.66 6.64 33.05
C VAL A 198 16.92 6.53 33.91
N SER A 199 18.01 7.24 33.59
CA SER A 199 19.28 7.14 34.31
C SER A 199 19.41 8.12 35.46
N ARG A 200 18.45 9.06 35.69
CA ARG A 200 18.55 10.09 36.74
C ARG A 200 17.70 9.84 37.99
N SER A 201 16.98 8.72 38.08
CA SER A 201 16.14 8.42 39.25
C SER A 201 16.65 7.24 40.09
N ALA A 202 17.96 6.92 39.99
CA ALA A 202 18.63 5.88 40.78
C ALA A 202 19.91 6.40 41.47
N GLU A 203 19.88 7.64 42.02
CA GLU A 203 20.83 8.14 43.02
C GLU A 203 20.11 8.68 44.24
#